data_3c28f5b3d9dae5ea1e83564dcce61962
#
_entry.id   3c28f5b3d9dae5ea1e83564dcce61962
#
_cell.length_a   1.000
_cell.length_b   1.000
_cell.length_c   1.000
_cell.angle_alpha   90.00
_cell.angle_beta   90.00
_cell.angle_gamma   90.00
#
_symmetry.space_group_name_H-M   'P 1'
#
loop_
_entity.id
_entity.type
_entity.pdbx_description
1 polymer ?
#
loop_
_entity_poly.entity_id
_entity_poly.type
_entity_poly.pdbx_seq_one_letter_code
_entity_poly.pdbx_strand_id
1 'polypeptide(L)'
;MYDLIILGGGPAGYNAAERAGHAGLKTLVIEERALGGVCLNEGCIPTKTLLYSAKIYDYAKHGEDYGVKFGSASIDHAFVVERKNKVEIGRASCRERV
;
A
#
# COMPACT_ATOMS: atom_id res chain seq x y z
N MET A 1 -2.30 -9.36 31.32
CA MET A 1 -3.28 -10.15 30.54
C MET A 1 -3.87 -9.28 29.44
N TYR A 2 -4.08 -9.83 28.26
CA TYR A 2 -4.66 -9.13 27.11
C TYR A 2 -6.17 -9.40 27.01
N ASP A 3 -6.93 -8.38 26.60
CA ASP A 3 -8.36 -8.52 26.37
C ASP A 3 -8.62 -9.17 25.00
N LEU A 4 -7.72 -8.93 24.03
CA LEU A 4 -7.86 -9.44 22.67
C LEU A 4 -6.47 -9.78 22.11
N ILE A 5 -6.38 -10.95 21.50
CA ILE A 5 -5.16 -11.40 20.80
C ILE A 5 -5.55 -11.65 19.34
N ILE A 6 -4.83 -11.02 18.40
CA ILE A 6 -5.07 -11.12 16.98
C ILE A 6 -3.90 -11.84 16.33
N LEU A 7 -4.19 -12.90 15.60
CA LEU A 7 -3.19 -13.65 14.84
C LEU A 7 -3.24 -13.18 13.39
N GLY A 8 -2.21 -12.47 12.97
CA GLY A 8 -2.09 -11.92 11.64
C GLY A 8 -2.27 -10.42 11.61
N GLY A 9 -1.30 -9.73 11.02
CA GLY A 9 -1.24 -8.26 10.93
C GLY A 9 -1.65 -7.70 9.57
N GLY A 10 -2.41 -8.45 8.77
CA GLY A 10 -2.98 -7.98 7.51
C GLY A 10 -4.17 -7.03 7.71
N PRO A 11 -4.89 -6.65 6.64
CA PRO A 11 -5.99 -5.69 6.73
C PRO A 11 -7.05 -6.02 7.78
N ALA A 12 -7.46 -7.27 7.91
CA ALA A 12 -8.40 -7.66 8.94
C ALA A 12 -7.81 -7.49 10.34
N GLY A 13 -6.57 -7.93 10.52
CA GLY A 13 -5.89 -7.89 11.81
C GLY A 13 -5.60 -6.47 12.29
N TYR A 14 -4.99 -5.62 11.46
CA TYR A 14 -4.66 -4.28 11.90
C TYR A 14 -5.90 -3.39 12.06
N ASN A 15 -6.94 -3.59 11.24
CA ASN A 15 -8.19 -2.86 11.42
C ASN A 15 -8.88 -3.26 12.74
N ALA A 16 -8.90 -4.55 13.07
CA ALA A 16 -9.42 -5.03 14.34
C ALA A 16 -8.63 -4.48 15.53
N ALA A 17 -7.30 -4.44 15.41
CA ALA A 17 -6.42 -3.91 16.46
C ALA A 17 -6.65 -2.42 16.69
N GLU A 18 -6.79 -1.64 15.61
CA GLU A 18 -7.08 -0.22 15.69
C GLU A 18 -8.41 0.03 16.39
N ARG A 19 -9.43 -0.72 16.02
CA ARG A 19 -10.76 -0.63 16.63
C ARG A 19 -10.74 -1.00 18.10
N ALA A 20 -10.04 -2.08 18.45
CA ALA A 20 -9.89 -2.53 19.83
C ALA A 20 -9.13 -1.51 20.67
N GLY A 21 -8.10 -0.89 20.11
CA GLY A 21 -7.35 0.17 20.77
C GLY A 21 -8.20 1.40 21.07
N HIS A 22 -9.03 1.81 20.13
CA HIS A 22 -9.98 2.91 20.33
C HIS A 22 -11.03 2.58 21.39
N ALA A 23 -11.41 1.32 21.52
CA ALA A 23 -12.33 0.87 22.55
C ALA A 23 -11.69 0.73 23.94
N GLY A 24 -10.39 0.96 24.04
CA GLY A 24 -9.66 0.85 25.31
C GLY A 24 -9.30 -0.56 25.70
N LEU A 25 -9.35 -1.51 24.80
CA LEU A 25 -8.97 -2.89 25.04
C LEU A 25 -7.45 -3.06 24.99
N LYS A 26 -6.91 -3.86 25.89
CA LYS A 26 -5.50 -4.23 25.86
C LYS A 26 -5.32 -5.32 24.80
N THR A 27 -4.74 -4.95 23.66
CA THR A 27 -4.69 -5.77 22.45
C THR A 27 -3.27 -6.18 22.10
N LEU A 28 -3.11 -7.44 21.69
CA LEU A 28 -1.84 -7.98 21.17
C LEU A 28 -2.08 -8.47 19.75
N VAL A 29 -1.22 -8.03 18.82
CA VAL A 29 -1.19 -8.54 17.44
C VAL A 29 0.08 -9.35 17.26
N ILE A 30 -0.08 -10.57 16.74
CA ILE A 30 1.04 -11.45 16.45
C ILE A 30 1.14 -11.61 14.95
N GLU A 31 2.28 -11.24 14.38
CA GLU A 31 2.55 -11.32 12.95
C GLU A 31 3.92 -11.98 12.73
N GLU A 32 3.96 -13.00 11.87
CA GLU A 32 5.20 -13.75 11.65
C GLU A 32 6.15 -13.13 10.62
N ARG A 33 5.65 -12.22 9.75
CA ARG A 33 6.46 -11.60 8.69
C ARG A 33 6.53 -10.10 8.87
N ALA A 34 5.56 -9.37 8.31
CA ALA A 34 5.53 -7.92 8.36
C ALA A 34 4.12 -7.42 8.56
N LEU A 35 3.97 -6.40 9.40
CA LEU A 35 2.68 -5.75 9.57
C LEU A 35 2.20 -5.16 8.24
N GLY A 36 0.89 -5.23 8.02
CA GLY A 36 0.26 -4.79 6.78
C GLY A 36 -0.16 -5.94 5.89
N GLY A 37 0.42 -7.13 6.06
CA GLY A 37 0.08 -8.33 5.32
C GLY A 37 0.35 -8.22 3.82
N VAL A 38 -0.30 -9.05 3.04
CA VAL A 38 -0.15 -9.08 1.59
C VAL A 38 -0.60 -7.76 0.97
N CYS A 39 -1.69 -7.19 1.42
CA CYS A 39 -2.25 -5.98 0.81
C CYS A 39 -1.26 -4.81 0.84
N LEU A 40 -0.65 -4.51 1.97
CA LEU A 40 0.28 -3.39 2.08
C LEU A 40 1.65 -3.70 1.50
N ASN A 41 2.13 -4.92 1.64
CA ASN A 41 3.52 -5.26 1.32
C ASN A 41 3.70 -5.90 -0.06
N GLU A 42 2.74 -6.70 -0.51
CA GLU A 42 2.91 -7.53 -1.71
C GLU A 42 1.74 -7.45 -2.69
N GLY A 43 0.62 -6.85 -2.31
CA GLY A 43 -0.60 -6.87 -3.10
C GLY A 43 -1.16 -5.51 -3.45
N CYS A 44 -2.12 -5.02 -2.69
CA CYS A 44 -2.94 -3.86 -3.05
C CYS A 44 -2.14 -2.58 -3.29
N ILE A 45 -1.28 -2.22 -2.35
CA ILE A 45 -0.54 -0.97 -2.43
C ILE A 45 0.52 -1.01 -3.55
N PRO A 46 1.39 -2.01 -3.62
CA PRO A 46 2.35 -2.07 -4.74
C PRO A 46 1.67 -2.19 -6.09
N THR A 47 0.62 -3.00 -6.20
CA THR A 47 -0.13 -3.16 -7.45
C THR A 47 -0.74 -1.84 -7.92
N LYS A 48 -1.43 -1.13 -7.05
CA LYS A 48 -2.05 0.15 -7.40
C LYS A 48 -1.02 1.22 -7.72
N THR A 49 0.12 1.22 -7.04
CA THR A 49 1.21 2.16 -7.32
C THR A 49 1.78 1.95 -8.71
N LEU A 50 2.02 0.69 -9.09
CA LEU A 50 2.50 0.34 -10.43
C LEU A 50 1.46 0.66 -11.50
N LEU A 51 0.19 0.34 -11.25
CA LEU A 51 -0.90 0.62 -12.19
C LEU A 51 -1.08 2.12 -12.44
N TYR A 52 -0.88 2.95 -11.43
CA TYR A 52 -0.97 4.40 -11.59
C TYR A 52 0.10 4.93 -12.56
N SER A 53 1.33 4.45 -12.43
CA SER A 53 2.40 4.79 -13.38
C SER A 53 2.08 4.33 -14.79
N ALA A 54 1.55 3.12 -14.93
CA ALA A 54 1.13 2.59 -16.23
C ALA A 54 0.00 3.41 -16.85
N LYS A 55 -0.94 3.87 -16.02
CA LYS A 55 -2.07 4.69 -16.44
C LYS A 55 -1.61 6.04 -17.00
N ILE A 56 -0.64 6.67 -16.36
CA ILE A 56 -0.07 7.93 -16.82
C ILE A 56 0.60 7.74 -18.18
N TYR A 57 1.35 6.66 -18.36
CA TYR A 57 1.96 6.32 -19.64
C TYR A 57 0.92 6.09 -20.73
N ASP A 58 -0.15 5.40 -20.41
CA ASP A 58 -1.26 5.14 -21.33
C ASP A 58 -1.94 6.45 -21.76
N TYR A 59 -2.14 7.37 -20.83
CA TYR A 59 -2.67 8.70 -21.15
C TYR A 59 -1.77 9.46 -22.11
N ALA A 60 -0.46 9.38 -21.92
CA ALA A 60 0.50 10.04 -22.83
C ALA A 60 0.42 9.46 -24.24
N LYS A 61 0.23 8.15 -24.37
CA LYS A 61 0.11 7.48 -25.68
C LYS A 61 -1.20 7.82 -26.39
N HIS A 62 -2.28 8.02 -25.67
CA HIS A 62 -3.62 8.21 -26.23
C HIS A 62 -4.17 9.63 -26.04
N GLY A 63 -3.32 10.56 -25.61
CA GLY A 63 -3.73 11.93 -25.33
C GLY A 63 -4.32 12.65 -26.53
N GLU A 64 -3.87 12.33 -27.75
CA GLU A 64 -4.34 12.96 -28.97
C GLU A 64 -5.84 12.72 -29.21
N ASP A 65 -6.37 11.58 -28.77
CA ASP A 65 -7.79 11.27 -28.86
C ASP A 65 -8.65 12.25 -28.06
N TYR A 66 -8.03 12.93 -27.10
CA TYR A 66 -8.68 13.89 -26.20
C TYR A 66 -8.16 15.32 -26.39
N GLY A 67 -7.45 15.56 -27.49
CA GLY A 67 -6.94 16.90 -27.81
C GLY A 67 -5.67 17.30 -27.09
N VAL A 68 -5.01 16.36 -26.42
CA VAL A 68 -3.74 16.62 -25.69
C VAL A 68 -2.59 15.98 -26.46
N LYS A 69 -1.60 16.79 -26.80
CA LYS A 69 -0.43 16.32 -27.55
C LYS A 69 0.78 16.16 -26.65
N PHE A 70 1.42 15.00 -26.72
CA PHE A 70 2.69 14.71 -26.05
C PHE A 70 3.77 14.49 -27.11
N GLY A 71 4.96 15.04 -26.90
CA GLY A 71 6.09 14.87 -27.82
C GLY A 71 6.56 13.43 -27.89
N SER A 72 6.92 12.87 -26.75
CA SER A 72 7.31 11.47 -26.61
C SER A 72 7.08 11.03 -25.16
N ALA A 73 6.91 9.74 -24.97
CA ALA A 73 6.75 9.17 -23.63
C ALA A 73 7.65 7.96 -23.50
N SER A 74 8.34 7.87 -22.37
CA SER A 74 9.16 6.72 -22.02
C SER A 74 8.96 6.38 -20.55
N ILE A 75 9.30 5.14 -20.16
CA ILE A 75 9.19 4.68 -18.79
C ILE A 75 10.59 4.47 -18.21
N ASP A 76 10.84 5.07 -17.06
CA ASP A 76 11.98 4.75 -16.24
C ASP A 76 11.57 3.65 -15.25
N HIS A 77 11.81 2.41 -15.61
CA HIS A 77 11.38 1.26 -14.82
C HIS A 77 12.01 1.24 -13.42
N ALA A 78 13.28 1.59 -13.32
CA ALA A 78 13.97 1.64 -12.02
C ALA A 78 13.31 2.65 -11.07
N PHE A 79 12.95 3.82 -11.58
CA PHE A 79 12.26 4.84 -10.78
C PHE A 79 10.85 4.38 -10.36
N VAL A 80 10.13 3.72 -11.26
CA VAL A 80 8.79 3.18 -10.96
C VAL A 80 8.86 2.19 -9.80
N VAL A 81 9.82 1.27 -9.83
CA VAL A 81 10.02 0.28 -8.76
C VAL A 81 10.42 0.97 -7.44
N GLU A 82 11.33 1.93 -7.51
CA GLU A 82 11.76 2.68 -6.32
C GLU A 82 10.59 3.43 -5.68
N ARG A 83 9.75 4.08 -6.48
CA ARG A 83 8.56 4.75 -5.99
C ARG A 83 7.59 3.78 -5.32
N LYS A 84 7.38 2.62 -5.92
CA LYS A 84 6.55 1.55 -5.37
C LYS A 84 7.07 1.14 -3.98
N ASN A 85 8.37 0.93 -3.84
CA ASN A 85 8.98 0.55 -2.57
C ASN A 85 8.79 1.64 -1.49
N LYS A 86 8.94 2.90 -1.84
CA LYS A 86 8.73 4.03 -0.91
C LYS A 86 7.30 4.10 -0.42
N VAL A 87 6.34 3.89 -1.29
CA VAL A 87 4.91 3.91 -0.92
C VAL A 87 4.58 2.76 0.03
N GLU A 88 5.10 1.56 -0.23
CA GLU A 88 4.93 0.41 0.64
C GLU A 88 5.46 0.68 2.04
N ILE A 89 6.70 1.14 2.16
CA ILE A 89 7.35 1.42 3.44
C ILE A 89 6.57 2.48 4.21
N GLY A 90 6.15 3.55 3.55
CA GLY A 90 5.38 4.61 4.18
C GLY A 90 4.07 4.10 4.80
N ARG A 91 3.37 3.25 4.09
CA ARG A 91 2.10 2.67 4.57
C ARG A 91 2.32 1.70 5.73
N ALA A 92 3.29 0.81 5.61
CA ALA A 92 3.62 -0.16 6.65
C ALA A 92 4.05 0.54 7.93
N SER A 93 4.92 1.55 7.85
CA SER A 93 5.38 2.33 9.01
C SER A 93 4.23 3.04 9.72
N CYS A 94 3.28 3.59 8.99
CA CYS A 94 2.10 4.21 9.58
C CYS A 94 1.28 3.20 10.40
N ARG A 95 1.16 1.98 9.92
CA ARG A 95 0.41 0.92 10.64
C ARG A 95 1.15 0.42 11.86
N GLU A 96 2.48 0.34 11.81
CA GLU A 96 3.28 -0.09 12.96
C GLU A 96 3.14 0.82 14.18
N ARG A 97 2.82 2.08 13.97
CA ARG A 97 2.64 3.06 15.06
C ARG A 97 1.28 2.99 15.74
N VAL A 98 0.37 2.27 15.18
CA VAL A 98 -0.98 2.10 15.73
C VAL A 98 -1.04 0.88 16.63
#